data_c200ce22d8357a523b48c6118017c411
#
_entry.id   c200ce22d8357a523b48c6118017c411
#
_cell.length_a   1.000
_cell.length_b   1.000
_cell.length_c   1.000
_cell.angle_alpha   90.00
_cell.angle_beta   90.00
_cell.angle_gamma   90.00
#
_symmetry.space_group_name_H-M   'P 1'
#
loop_
_entity.id
_entity.type
_entity.pdbx_description
1 polymer ?
#
loop_
_entity_poly.entity_id
_entity_poly.type
_entity_poly.pdbx_seq_one_letter_code
_entity_poly.pdbx_strand_id
1 'polypeptide(L)'
;IENYVMLAEPTIQTELTFHLQHILKVERRIEEAHYKLSQCLINRKDVNTILSTGAELLENPLFLSDTSTRVLHWSDLNELKKVDDELIQCIIKHNFVTSDLFEKYDYKTLLPSIEQTEHAFIEHSNYQEKKERLIVKIVIEHRYFGWIVVIPQKRPFEDGDCQILDILANVLSLELERNKIGFALSYRENLLFELISGRIRNQEEFNLRAKGFGWIPGEHFYTMAIGFRDAYQSDNQERSITAYKNHLGMIYPTYKAVCIGNILYLLLETEDLE
;
A
#
# COMPACT_ATOMS: atom_id res chain seq x y z
N ILE A 1 -33.29 -17.72 -31.47
CA ILE A 1 -33.37 -18.94 -30.62
C ILE A 1 -33.70 -18.42 -29.24
N GLU A 2 -34.99 -18.52 -28.89
CA GLU A 2 -35.48 -18.12 -27.55
C GLU A 2 -35.11 -19.26 -26.59
N ASN A 3 -34.22 -18.97 -25.63
CA ASN A 3 -33.88 -19.93 -24.57
C ASN A 3 -34.96 -19.82 -23.48
N TYR A 4 -35.87 -20.76 -23.45
CA TYR A 4 -36.82 -20.93 -22.36
C TYR A 4 -36.20 -21.81 -21.27
N VAL A 5 -36.09 -21.27 -20.05
CA VAL A 5 -35.80 -22.07 -18.85
C VAL A 5 -37.12 -22.35 -18.17
N MET A 6 -37.61 -23.59 -18.26
CA MET A 6 -38.80 -24.03 -17.48
C MET A 6 -38.33 -24.51 -16.12
N LEU A 7 -38.69 -23.80 -15.06
CA LEU A 7 -38.44 -24.20 -13.68
C LEU A 7 -39.63 -24.98 -13.14
N ALA A 8 -39.38 -26.17 -12.68
CA ALA A 8 -40.41 -27.15 -12.31
C ALA A 8 -41.04 -26.96 -10.93
N GLU A 9 -40.41 -26.16 -10.03
CA GLU A 9 -40.89 -25.98 -8.67
C GLU A 9 -40.84 -24.52 -8.19
N PRO A 10 -41.84 -24.04 -7.40
CA PRO A 10 -41.89 -22.69 -6.87
C PRO A 10 -40.66 -22.29 -6.03
N THR A 11 -40.06 -23.26 -5.33
CA THR A 11 -38.86 -23.06 -4.49
C THR A 11 -37.65 -22.68 -5.33
N ILE A 12 -37.42 -23.35 -6.46
CA ILE A 12 -36.33 -23.09 -7.41
C ILE A 12 -36.49 -21.70 -8.03
N GLN A 13 -37.70 -21.30 -8.37
CA GLN A 13 -37.97 -19.97 -8.91
C GLN A 13 -37.64 -18.86 -7.89
N THR A 14 -37.98 -19.10 -6.61
CA THR A 14 -37.72 -18.12 -5.55
C THR A 14 -36.22 -18.01 -5.29
N GLU A 15 -35.50 -19.13 -5.23
CA GLU A 15 -34.04 -19.13 -5.06
C GLU A 15 -33.33 -18.48 -6.25
N LEU A 16 -33.73 -18.79 -7.48
CA LEU A 16 -33.14 -18.15 -8.67
C LEU A 16 -33.41 -16.64 -8.68
N THR A 17 -34.63 -16.22 -8.34
CA THR A 17 -34.98 -14.79 -8.26
C THR A 17 -34.12 -14.08 -7.23
N PHE A 18 -33.91 -14.69 -6.06
CA PHE A 18 -33.04 -14.16 -5.01
C PHE A 18 -31.58 -14.03 -5.49
N HIS A 19 -31.03 -15.06 -6.11
CA HIS A 19 -29.67 -15.02 -6.66
C HIS A 19 -29.51 -13.97 -7.75
N LEU A 20 -30.46 -13.85 -8.67
CA LEU A 20 -30.44 -12.83 -9.71
C LEU A 20 -30.50 -11.41 -9.11
N GLN A 21 -31.37 -11.19 -8.11
CA GLN A 21 -31.44 -9.90 -7.43
C GLN A 21 -30.15 -9.57 -6.70
N HIS A 22 -29.52 -10.57 -6.08
CA HIS A 22 -28.22 -10.39 -5.43
C HIS A 22 -27.14 -10.00 -6.44
N ILE A 23 -27.00 -10.74 -7.55
CA ILE A 23 -26.04 -10.43 -8.61
C ILE A 23 -26.28 -9.01 -9.15
N LEU A 24 -27.53 -8.64 -9.45
CA LEU A 24 -27.85 -7.29 -9.94
C LEU A 24 -27.53 -6.20 -8.91
N LYS A 25 -27.69 -6.48 -7.61
CA LYS A 25 -27.28 -5.56 -6.54
C LYS A 25 -25.77 -5.34 -6.54
N VAL A 26 -24.99 -6.44 -6.63
CA VAL A 26 -23.52 -6.39 -6.67
C VAL A 26 -23.05 -5.61 -7.89
N GLU A 27 -23.54 -5.94 -9.07
CA GLU A 27 -23.21 -5.25 -10.33
C GLU A 27 -23.47 -3.74 -10.25
N ARG A 28 -24.63 -3.34 -9.73
CA ARG A 28 -24.97 -1.92 -9.54
C ARG A 28 -23.99 -1.20 -8.61
N ARG A 29 -23.55 -1.84 -7.53
CA ARG A 29 -22.53 -1.27 -6.62
C ARG A 29 -21.20 -1.06 -7.34
N ILE A 30 -20.78 -2.04 -8.15
CA ILE A 30 -19.55 -1.95 -8.93
C ILE A 30 -19.65 -0.84 -9.99
N GLU A 31 -20.77 -0.76 -10.73
CA GLU A 31 -21.01 0.31 -11.71
C GLU A 31 -21.02 1.70 -11.06
N GLU A 32 -21.67 1.84 -9.91
CA GLU A 32 -21.67 3.09 -9.14
C GLU A 32 -20.26 3.49 -8.71
N ALA A 33 -19.45 2.52 -8.27
CA ALA A 33 -18.05 2.75 -7.90
C ALA A 33 -17.23 3.21 -9.10
N HIS A 34 -17.36 2.55 -10.25
CA HIS A 34 -16.74 2.98 -11.50
C HIS A 34 -17.11 4.41 -11.86
N TYR A 35 -18.38 4.73 -11.81
CA TYR A 35 -18.87 6.06 -12.14
C TYR A 35 -18.30 7.13 -11.19
N LYS A 36 -18.47 6.97 -9.88
CA LYS A 36 -18.06 7.96 -8.87
C LYS A 36 -16.55 8.16 -8.85
N LEU A 37 -15.78 7.08 -8.88
CA LEU A 37 -14.31 7.15 -8.86
C LEU A 37 -13.74 7.73 -10.16
N SER A 38 -14.33 7.39 -11.32
CA SER A 38 -13.96 8.03 -12.59
C SER A 38 -14.26 9.53 -12.59
N GLN A 39 -15.36 9.96 -11.98
CA GLN A 39 -15.67 11.39 -11.82
C GLN A 39 -14.63 12.11 -10.95
N CYS A 40 -14.05 11.44 -9.96
CA CYS A 40 -12.97 12.01 -9.18
C CYS A 40 -11.74 12.33 -10.05
N LEU A 41 -11.34 11.43 -10.96
CA LEU A 41 -10.24 11.68 -11.92
C LEU A 41 -10.56 12.81 -12.90
N ILE A 42 -11.75 12.79 -13.53
CA ILE A 42 -12.19 13.80 -14.49
C ILE A 42 -12.19 15.20 -13.85
N ASN A 43 -12.69 15.28 -12.61
CA ASN A 43 -12.78 16.52 -11.86
C ASN A 43 -11.49 16.87 -11.09
N ARG A 44 -10.41 16.14 -11.30
CA ARG A 44 -9.08 16.36 -10.67
C ARG A 44 -9.17 16.47 -9.15
N LYS A 45 -9.89 15.57 -8.53
CA LYS A 45 -9.97 15.49 -7.07
C LYS A 45 -8.64 14.99 -6.50
N ASP A 46 -8.31 15.48 -5.31
CA ASP A 46 -7.11 15.05 -4.60
C ASP A 46 -7.23 13.63 -4.01
N VAL A 47 -6.10 13.08 -3.58
CA VAL A 47 -6.00 11.73 -3.00
C VAL A 47 -6.94 11.54 -1.81
N ASN A 48 -7.08 12.55 -0.95
CA ASN A 48 -7.97 12.47 0.22
C ASN A 48 -9.43 12.33 -0.19
N THR A 49 -9.87 13.13 -1.17
CA THR A 49 -11.24 13.06 -1.71
C THR A 49 -11.51 11.71 -2.36
N ILE A 50 -10.56 11.16 -3.12
CA ILE A 50 -10.68 9.83 -3.76
C ILE A 50 -10.79 8.73 -2.69
N LEU A 51 -9.95 8.76 -1.66
CA LEU A 51 -9.99 7.81 -0.55
C LEU A 51 -11.32 7.91 0.23
N SER A 52 -11.79 9.12 0.52
CA SER A 52 -13.09 9.31 1.18
C SER A 52 -14.25 8.77 0.34
N THR A 53 -14.23 9.00 -0.98
CA THR A 53 -15.23 8.41 -1.90
C THR A 53 -15.17 6.88 -1.89
N GLY A 54 -13.96 6.29 -1.86
CA GLY A 54 -13.80 4.84 -1.72
C GLY A 54 -14.35 4.31 -0.39
N ALA A 55 -14.11 5.01 0.71
CA ALA A 55 -14.62 4.66 2.02
C ALA A 55 -16.17 4.72 2.09
N GLU A 56 -16.78 5.70 1.43
CA GLU A 56 -18.24 5.80 1.29
C GLU A 56 -18.82 4.64 0.49
N LEU A 57 -18.19 4.27 -0.63
CA LEU A 57 -18.61 3.16 -1.49
C LEU A 57 -18.49 1.80 -0.80
N LEU A 58 -17.43 1.61 -0.02
CA LEU A 58 -17.18 0.40 0.77
C LEU A 58 -17.89 0.41 2.13
N GLU A 59 -18.47 1.55 2.52
CA GLU A 59 -19.13 1.77 3.81
C GLU A 59 -18.24 1.42 5.01
N ASN A 60 -16.93 1.53 4.84
CA ASN A 60 -15.94 1.19 5.85
C ASN A 60 -14.74 2.14 5.77
N PRO A 61 -14.11 2.47 6.91
CA PRO A 61 -12.92 3.31 6.91
C PRO A 61 -11.72 2.58 6.28
N LEU A 62 -10.86 3.35 5.64
CA LEU A 62 -9.67 2.84 5.00
C LEU A 62 -8.50 3.82 5.13
N PHE A 63 -7.30 3.32 4.85
CA PHE A 63 -6.10 4.14 4.77
C PHE A 63 -5.17 3.66 3.66
N LEU A 64 -4.34 4.59 3.17
CA LEU A 64 -3.27 4.36 2.22
C LEU A 64 -1.94 4.33 2.96
N SER A 65 -1.17 3.27 2.79
CA SER A 65 0.16 3.10 3.36
C SER A 65 1.21 2.94 2.27
N ASP A 66 2.42 3.42 2.53
CA ASP A 66 3.58 3.16 1.68
C ASP A 66 4.24 1.81 2.02
N THR A 67 5.24 1.42 1.22
CA THR A 67 5.99 0.18 1.41
C THR A 67 6.78 0.12 2.71
N SER A 68 6.95 1.23 3.45
CA SER A 68 7.55 1.26 4.78
C SER A 68 6.55 1.12 5.94
N THR A 69 5.32 0.72 5.64
CA THR A 69 4.19 0.65 6.58
C THR A 69 3.70 2.00 7.12
N ARG A 70 4.21 3.11 6.59
CA ARG A 70 3.79 4.44 6.99
C ARG A 70 2.46 4.79 6.34
N VAL A 71 1.53 5.31 7.12
CA VAL A 71 0.27 5.79 6.58
C VAL A 71 0.45 7.18 5.98
N LEU A 72 0.06 7.30 4.74
CA LEU A 72 0.12 8.55 3.97
C LEU A 72 -1.18 9.33 4.09
N HIS A 73 -2.31 8.62 4.01
CA HIS A 73 -3.64 9.23 4.03
C HIS A 73 -4.66 8.35 4.73
N TRP A 74 -5.62 8.99 5.41
CA TRP A 74 -6.74 8.37 6.11
C TRP A 74 -8.07 8.83 5.49
N SER A 75 -9.03 7.93 5.31
CA SER A 75 -10.37 8.34 4.89
C SER A 75 -11.19 8.96 6.02
N ASP A 76 -11.16 8.33 7.20
CA ASP A 76 -11.86 8.76 8.41
C ASP A 76 -11.10 8.31 9.67
N LEU A 77 -10.23 9.19 10.16
CA LEU A 77 -9.42 8.89 11.36
C LEU A 77 -10.29 8.75 12.62
N ASN A 78 -11.44 9.45 12.69
CA ASN A 78 -12.30 9.38 13.87
C ASN A 78 -13.01 8.03 13.98
N GLU A 79 -13.42 7.45 12.85
CA GLU A 79 -13.97 6.10 12.84
C GLU A 79 -12.89 5.06 13.15
N LEU A 80 -11.68 5.21 12.59
CA LEU A 80 -10.56 4.30 12.87
C LEU A 80 -10.12 4.30 14.35
N LYS A 81 -10.22 5.44 15.04
CA LYS A 81 -9.94 5.51 16.50
C LYS A 81 -10.88 4.69 17.36
N LYS A 82 -12.07 4.36 16.86
CA LYS A 82 -13.06 3.53 17.56
C LYS A 82 -12.80 2.03 17.39
N VAL A 83 -11.91 1.65 16.49
CA VAL A 83 -11.59 0.25 16.21
C VAL A 83 -10.80 -0.33 17.38
N ASP A 84 -11.34 -1.38 18.00
CA ASP A 84 -10.64 -2.14 19.03
C ASP A 84 -9.69 -3.16 18.37
N ASP A 85 -8.58 -2.66 17.87
CA ASP A 85 -7.53 -3.44 17.20
C ASP A 85 -6.16 -2.84 17.54
N GLU A 86 -5.31 -3.65 18.15
CA GLU A 86 -3.98 -3.22 18.62
C GLU A 86 -3.12 -2.67 17.47
N LEU A 87 -3.16 -3.33 16.29
CA LEU A 87 -2.42 -2.86 15.11
C LEU A 87 -2.92 -1.50 14.65
N ILE A 88 -4.23 -1.31 14.57
CA ILE A 88 -4.83 -0.04 14.14
C ILE A 88 -4.50 1.06 15.16
N GLN A 89 -4.60 0.80 16.47
CA GLN A 89 -4.24 1.75 17.51
C GLN A 89 -2.74 2.11 17.46
N CYS A 90 -1.88 1.14 17.21
CA CYS A 90 -0.45 1.39 17.01
C CYS A 90 -0.20 2.30 15.81
N ILE A 91 -0.81 1.98 14.66
CA ILE A 91 -0.67 2.76 13.43
C ILE A 91 -1.19 4.19 13.64
N ILE A 92 -2.31 4.37 14.33
CA ILE A 92 -2.85 5.71 14.66
C ILE A 92 -1.88 6.51 15.53
N LYS A 93 -1.26 5.85 16.52
CA LYS A 93 -0.34 6.50 17.47
C LYS A 93 1.01 6.85 16.84
N HIS A 94 1.57 5.95 16.03
CA HIS A 94 2.93 6.06 15.53
C HIS A 94 2.99 6.45 14.04
N ASN A 95 1.88 6.35 13.32
CA ASN A 95 1.75 6.52 11.87
C ASN A 95 2.48 5.45 11.03
N PHE A 96 2.91 4.36 11.67
CA PHE A 96 3.53 3.18 11.05
C PHE A 96 3.38 1.95 11.97
N VAL A 97 3.71 0.76 11.45
CA VAL A 97 3.72 -0.50 12.22
C VAL A 97 5.03 -0.62 12.97
N THR A 98 4.98 -0.72 14.31
CA THR A 98 6.18 -0.91 15.14
C THR A 98 6.78 -2.31 14.95
N SER A 99 8.07 -2.47 15.28
CA SER A 99 8.79 -3.74 15.12
C SER A 99 8.12 -4.92 15.82
N ASP A 100 7.58 -4.70 17.01
CA ASP A 100 6.94 -5.76 17.80
C ASP A 100 5.67 -6.27 17.12
N LEU A 101 4.86 -5.35 16.56
CA LEU A 101 3.67 -5.70 15.79
C LEU A 101 4.02 -6.20 14.38
N PHE A 102 5.12 -5.73 13.80
CA PHE A 102 5.63 -6.23 12.54
C PHE A 102 5.97 -7.73 12.62
N GLU A 103 6.59 -8.17 13.70
CA GLU A 103 6.87 -9.59 13.96
C GLU A 103 5.59 -10.34 14.34
N LYS A 104 4.79 -9.75 15.23
CA LYS A 104 3.53 -10.34 15.74
C LYS A 104 2.53 -10.65 14.62
N TYR A 105 2.38 -9.79 13.64
CA TYR A 105 1.46 -9.97 12.51
C TYR A 105 2.13 -10.53 11.25
N ASP A 106 3.34 -11.06 11.39
CA ASP A 106 4.12 -11.69 10.31
C ASP A 106 4.17 -10.87 9.01
N TYR A 107 4.46 -9.59 9.15
CA TYR A 107 4.60 -8.69 8.01
C TYR A 107 5.69 -9.14 7.02
N LYS A 108 6.65 -9.95 7.47
CA LYS A 108 7.69 -10.53 6.60
C LYS A 108 7.10 -11.42 5.51
N THR A 109 6.03 -12.14 5.84
CA THR A 109 5.30 -12.99 4.89
C THR A 109 4.18 -12.21 4.21
N LEU A 110 3.49 -11.32 4.93
CA LEU A 110 2.36 -10.55 4.41
C LEU A 110 2.78 -9.57 3.30
N LEU A 111 3.86 -8.80 3.47
CA LEU A 111 4.27 -7.79 2.48
C LEU A 111 4.59 -8.40 1.11
N PRO A 112 5.40 -9.49 1.00
CA PRO A 112 5.60 -10.15 -0.29
C PRO A 112 4.31 -10.71 -0.89
N SER A 113 3.37 -11.20 -0.08
CA SER A 113 2.09 -11.73 -0.59
C SER A 113 1.22 -10.61 -1.18
N ILE A 114 1.18 -9.43 -0.55
CA ILE A 114 0.49 -8.26 -1.10
C ILE A 114 1.12 -7.85 -2.43
N GLU A 115 2.45 -7.80 -2.51
CA GLU A 115 3.16 -7.42 -3.73
C GLU A 115 2.88 -8.38 -4.90
N GLN A 116 2.78 -9.69 -4.64
CA GLN A 116 2.54 -10.72 -5.64
C GLN A 116 1.07 -10.83 -6.06
N THR A 117 0.13 -10.44 -5.22
CA THR A 117 -1.30 -10.55 -5.51
C THR A 117 -1.73 -9.45 -6.49
N GLU A 118 -2.44 -9.80 -7.57
CA GLU A 118 -2.86 -8.83 -8.59
C GLU A 118 -4.12 -8.06 -8.21
N HIS A 119 -5.03 -8.69 -7.47
CA HIS A 119 -6.34 -8.14 -7.09
C HIS A 119 -6.45 -7.94 -5.60
N ALA A 120 -7.47 -7.16 -5.20
CA ALA A 120 -7.86 -7.02 -3.80
C ALA A 120 -8.25 -8.37 -3.20
N PHE A 121 -7.85 -8.60 -1.96
CA PHE A 121 -8.13 -9.85 -1.24
C PHE A 121 -8.42 -9.57 0.24
N ILE A 122 -9.17 -10.49 0.86
CA ILE A 122 -9.43 -10.46 2.30
C ILE A 122 -8.29 -11.21 2.99
N GLU A 123 -7.52 -10.47 3.79
CA GLU A 123 -6.53 -11.04 4.69
C GLU A 123 -7.22 -11.46 5.99
N HIS A 124 -7.04 -12.71 6.34
CA HIS A 124 -7.51 -13.27 7.60
C HIS A 124 -6.33 -13.34 8.56
N SER A 125 -6.26 -12.42 9.51
CA SER A 125 -5.21 -12.45 10.52
C SER A 125 -5.24 -13.78 11.28
N ASN A 126 -4.17 -14.56 11.16
CA ASN A 126 -3.99 -15.81 11.92
C ASN A 126 -3.78 -15.57 13.42
N TYR A 127 -3.72 -14.33 13.87
CA TYR A 127 -3.43 -13.95 15.22
C TYR A 127 -4.72 -13.83 16.04
N GLN A 128 -4.84 -14.60 17.08
CA GLN A 128 -5.81 -14.76 18.20
C GLN A 128 -7.23 -14.16 18.06
N GLU A 129 -7.41 -13.13 17.26
CA GLU A 129 -8.68 -12.54 16.87
C GLU A 129 -8.76 -12.59 15.35
N LYS A 130 -9.71 -13.35 14.80
CA LYS A 130 -10.02 -13.44 13.35
C LYS A 130 -10.52 -12.09 12.81
N LYS A 131 -9.66 -11.09 12.80
CA LYS A 131 -9.96 -9.77 12.24
C LYS A 131 -9.61 -9.81 10.76
N GLU A 132 -10.62 -9.63 9.95
CA GLU A 132 -10.49 -9.54 8.50
C GLU A 132 -10.05 -8.14 8.11
N ARG A 133 -9.24 -8.03 7.06
CA ARG A 133 -8.86 -6.77 6.41
C ARG A 133 -8.93 -6.97 4.92
N LEU A 134 -9.51 -6.02 4.21
CA LEU A 134 -9.52 -6.05 2.76
C LEU A 134 -8.33 -5.21 2.27
N ILE A 135 -7.44 -5.79 1.47
CA ILE A 135 -6.16 -5.20 1.10
C ILE A 135 -6.01 -5.24 -0.43
N VAL A 136 -5.43 -4.16 -0.97
CA VAL A 136 -5.00 -4.09 -2.37
C VAL A 136 -3.68 -3.33 -2.47
N LYS A 137 -2.80 -3.77 -3.37
CA LYS A 137 -1.58 -3.03 -3.68
C LYS A 137 -1.85 -1.81 -4.56
N ILE A 138 -1.00 -0.81 -4.41
CA ILE A 138 -0.92 0.34 -5.33
C ILE A 138 0.36 0.20 -6.16
N VAL A 139 0.22 0.33 -7.47
CA VAL A 139 1.33 0.26 -8.41
C VAL A 139 1.36 1.57 -9.21
N ILE A 140 2.53 2.21 -9.27
CA ILE A 140 2.77 3.44 -10.04
C ILE A 140 3.94 3.17 -10.99
N GLU A 141 3.77 3.45 -12.28
CA GLU A 141 4.82 3.23 -13.29
C GLU A 141 5.46 1.82 -13.21
N HIS A 142 4.63 0.79 -13.06
CA HIS A 142 5.04 -0.61 -12.88
C HIS A 142 5.86 -0.90 -11.61
N ARG A 143 5.87 0.00 -10.63
CA ARG A 143 6.55 -0.17 -9.34
C ARG A 143 5.56 -0.24 -8.21
N TYR A 144 5.82 -1.13 -7.26
CA TYR A 144 5.02 -1.26 -6.06
C TYR A 144 5.24 -0.02 -5.16
N PHE A 145 4.17 0.74 -4.94
CA PHE A 145 4.19 1.98 -4.16
C PHE A 145 3.78 1.75 -2.71
N GLY A 146 2.80 0.89 -2.46
CA GLY A 146 2.21 0.66 -1.16
C GLY A 146 0.89 -0.09 -1.28
N TRP A 147 0.01 0.08 -0.31
CA TRP A 147 -1.29 -0.63 -0.27
C TRP A 147 -2.38 0.19 0.39
N ILE A 148 -3.63 -0.15 0.06
CA ILE A 148 -4.81 0.32 0.76
C ILE A 148 -5.29 -0.79 1.67
N VAL A 149 -5.68 -0.43 2.89
CA VAL A 149 -6.31 -1.33 3.85
C VAL A 149 -7.67 -0.79 4.23
N VAL A 150 -8.69 -1.63 4.09
CA VAL A 150 -10.07 -1.36 4.54
C VAL A 150 -10.34 -2.16 5.81
N ILE A 151 -10.93 -1.50 6.80
CA ILE A 151 -11.26 -2.11 8.10
C ILE A 151 -12.77 -2.29 8.19
N PRO A 152 -13.29 -3.51 8.46
CA PRO A 152 -14.72 -3.78 8.54
C PRO A 152 -15.31 -3.27 9.87
N GLN A 153 -15.36 -1.92 10.02
CA GLN A 153 -15.81 -1.25 11.24
C GLN A 153 -17.31 -1.01 11.26
N LYS A 154 -17.89 -0.64 10.11
CA LYS A 154 -19.33 -0.28 10.02
C LYS A 154 -20.18 -1.47 9.57
N ARG A 155 -19.63 -2.31 8.69
CA ARG A 155 -20.25 -3.55 8.22
C ARG A 155 -19.21 -4.60 7.85
N PRO A 156 -19.56 -5.89 7.86
CA PRO A 156 -18.70 -6.93 7.30
C PRO A 156 -18.50 -6.73 5.79
N PHE A 157 -17.48 -7.37 5.24
CA PHE A 157 -17.26 -7.36 3.78
C PHE A 157 -18.34 -8.16 3.06
N GLU A 158 -18.74 -7.66 1.89
CA GLU A 158 -19.78 -8.23 1.02
C GLU A 158 -19.20 -8.50 -0.39
N ASP A 159 -19.96 -9.27 -1.17
CA ASP A 159 -19.66 -9.48 -2.58
C ASP A 159 -19.55 -8.15 -3.33
N GLY A 160 -18.53 -8.02 -4.16
CA GLY A 160 -18.21 -6.80 -4.90
C GLY A 160 -17.24 -5.85 -4.20
N ASP A 161 -16.97 -5.99 -2.89
CA ASP A 161 -16.05 -5.09 -2.18
C ASP A 161 -14.61 -5.20 -2.71
N CYS A 162 -14.14 -6.41 -3.06
CA CYS A 162 -12.84 -6.59 -3.70
C CYS A 162 -12.75 -5.83 -5.03
N GLN A 163 -13.76 -5.95 -5.89
CA GLN A 163 -13.79 -5.26 -7.18
C GLN A 163 -13.84 -3.73 -7.00
N ILE A 164 -14.63 -3.23 -6.04
CA ILE A 164 -14.68 -1.81 -5.72
C ILE A 164 -13.33 -1.31 -5.25
N LEU A 165 -12.62 -2.09 -4.42
CA LEU A 165 -11.29 -1.74 -3.95
C LEU A 165 -10.24 -1.77 -5.08
N ASP A 166 -10.33 -2.71 -6.02
CA ASP A 166 -9.48 -2.73 -7.23
C ASP A 166 -9.67 -1.47 -8.08
N ILE A 167 -10.93 -1.04 -8.27
CA ILE A 167 -11.25 0.21 -8.99
C ILE A 167 -10.64 1.41 -8.26
N LEU A 168 -10.78 1.49 -6.95
CA LEU A 168 -10.19 2.55 -6.13
C LEU A 168 -8.67 2.59 -6.26
N ALA A 169 -8.01 1.42 -6.21
CA ALA A 169 -6.56 1.30 -6.35
C ALA A 169 -6.08 1.82 -7.70
N ASN A 170 -6.76 1.45 -8.79
CA ASN A 170 -6.43 1.92 -10.13
C ASN A 170 -6.59 3.44 -10.26
N VAL A 171 -7.66 4.00 -9.74
CA VAL A 171 -7.92 5.45 -9.76
C VAL A 171 -6.88 6.21 -8.94
N LEU A 172 -6.51 5.71 -7.76
CA LEU A 172 -5.47 6.29 -6.93
C LEU A 172 -4.09 6.19 -7.57
N SER A 173 -3.76 5.06 -8.21
CA SER A 173 -2.49 4.90 -8.94
C SER A 173 -2.33 5.98 -10.01
N LEU A 174 -3.37 6.23 -10.82
CA LEU A 174 -3.37 7.27 -11.84
C LEU A 174 -3.24 8.68 -11.25
N GLU A 175 -3.92 8.96 -10.13
CA GLU A 175 -3.82 10.26 -9.48
C GLU A 175 -2.45 10.51 -8.85
N LEU A 176 -1.87 9.49 -8.20
CA LEU A 176 -0.52 9.55 -7.62
C LEU A 176 0.54 9.73 -8.71
N GLU A 177 0.42 9.01 -9.82
CA GLU A 177 1.29 9.16 -11.00
C GLU A 177 1.20 10.58 -11.58
N ARG A 178 -0.02 11.10 -11.77
CA ARG A 178 -0.24 12.46 -12.28
C ARG A 178 0.41 13.54 -11.41
N ASN A 179 0.35 13.38 -10.10
CA ASN A 179 0.93 14.32 -9.14
C ASN A 179 2.43 14.12 -8.95
N LYS A 180 3.05 13.17 -9.67
CA LYS A 180 4.46 12.78 -9.48
C LYS A 180 4.80 12.51 -8.00
N ILE A 181 3.82 12.05 -7.25
CA ILE A 181 3.98 11.68 -5.85
C ILE A 181 4.64 10.31 -5.82
N GLY A 182 5.92 10.35 -5.69
CA GLY A 182 6.73 9.23 -5.22
C GLY A 182 7.17 8.27 -6.31
N PHE A 183 8.47 8.23 -6.53
CA PHE A 183 9.12 7.03 -7.04
C PHE A 183 8.78 5.90 -6.05
N ALA A 184 8.26 4.78 -6.55
CA ALA A 184 8.04 3.59 -5.73
C ALA A 184 9.39 3.09 -5.22
N LEU A 185 9.73 3.52 -4.03
CA LEU A 185 10.91 3.04 -3.32
C LEU A 185 10.54 1.72 -2.64
N SER A 186 11.47 0.77 -2.60
CA SER A 186 11.29 -0.37 -1.69
C SER A 186 11.14 0.14 -0.24
N TYR A 187 10.53 -0.65 0.63
CA TYR A 187 10.33 -0.26 2.03
C TYR A 187 11.64 0.17 2.75
N ARG A 188 12.77 -0.44 2.38
CA ARG A 188 14.10 -0.06 2.91
C ARG A 188 14.59 1.28 2.35
N GLU A 189 14.37 1.51 1.06
CA GLU A 189 14.69 2.77 0.40
C GLU A 189 13.81 3.91 0.94
N ASN A 190 12.54 3.66 1.23
CA ASN A 190 11.65 4.63 1.87
C ASN A 190 12.15 5.03 3.27
N LEU A 191 12.56 4.07 4.11
CA LEU A 191 13.11 4.37 5.42
C LEU A 191 14.38 5.23 5.32
N LEU A 192 15.28 4.89 4.40
CA LEU A 192 16.49 5.65 4.14
C LEU A 192 16.19 7.04 3.58
N PHE A 193 15.24 7.14 2.65
CA PHE A 193 14.78 8.42 2.10
C PHE A 193 14.25 9.35 3.21
N GLU A 194 13.44 8.84 4.13
CA GLU A 194 12.89 9.63 5.22
C GLU A 194 13.96 10.04 6.24
N LEU A 195 14.95 9.17 6.48
CA LEU A 195 16.09 9.51 7.31
C LEU A 195 16.89 10.68 6.71
N ILE A 196 17.26 10.57 5.42
CA ILE A 196 18.07 11.57 4.73
C ILE A 196 17.30 12.89 4.53
N SER A 197 15.99 12.81 4.28
CA SER A 197 15.13 14.01 4.11
C SER A 197 14.74 14.68 5.44
N GLY A 198 15.22 14.15 6.59
CA GLY A 198 14.92 14.71 7.91
C GLY A 198 13.48 14.52 8.37
N ARG A 199 12.75 13.58 7.77
CA ARG A 199 11.36 13.25 8.16
C ARG A 199 11.31 12.39 9.41
N ILE A 200 12.36 11.58 9.66
CA ILE A 200 12.56 10.86 10.92
C ILE A 200 13.19 11.85 11.91
N ARG A 201 12.51 12.11 13.02
CA ARG A 201 12.84 13.20 13.95
C ARG A 201 13.75 12.77 15.09
N ASN A 202 13.78 11.49 15.43
CA ASN A 202 14.55 10.98 16.55
C ASN A 202 15.02 9.55 16.33
N GLN A 203 16.02 9.15 17.12
CA GLN A 203 16.64 7.82 17.07
C GLN A 203 15.66 6.69 17.44
N GLU A 204 14.74 6.96 18.35
CA GLU A 204 13.75 5.96 18.79
C GLU A 204 12.81 5.57 17.65
N GLU A 205 12.26 6.57 16.93
CA GLU A 205 11.43 6.34 15.74
C GLU A 205 12.19 5.53 14.67
N PHE A 206 13.45 5.92 14.41
CA PHE A 206 14.30 5.20 13.47
C PHE A 206 14.49 3.73 13.88
N ASN A 207 14.89 3.49 15.13
CA ASN A 207 15.17 2.14 15.64
C ASN A 207 13.93 1.25 15.61
N LEU A 208 12.75 1.80 16.00
CA LEU A 208 11.48 1.06 15.96
C LEU A 208 11.13 0.58 14.55
N ARG A 209 11.39 1.40 13.54
CA ARG A 209 11.10 1.07 12.14
C ARG A 209 12.17 0.16 11.53
N ALA A 210 13.44 0.47 11.72
CA ALA A 210 14.56 -0.26 11.16
C ALA A 210 14.59 -1.73 11.61
N LYS A 211 14.33 -1.99 12.89
CA LYS A 211 14.29 -3.34 13.47
C LYS A 211 13.22 -4.21 12.79
N GLY A 212 12.02 -3.67 12.53
CA GLY A 212 10.94 -4.39 11.84
C GLY A 212 11.37 -4.92 10.46
N PHE A 213 12.25 -4.20 9.76
CA PHE A 213 12.80 -4.61 8.46
C PHE A 213 14.10 -5.42 8.56
N GLY A 214 14.47 -5.85 9.77
CA GLY A 214 15.72 -6.58 9.99
C GLY A 214 16.97 -5.73 9.80
N TRP A 215 16.82 -4.42 9.83
CA TRP A 215 17.94 -3.50 9.81
C TRP A 215 18.31 -3.14 11.25
N ILE A 216 19.40 -3.74 11.73
CA ILE A 216 19.98 -3.41 13.03
C ILE A 216 21.14 -2.43 12.73
N PRO A 217 20.93 -1.13 12.99
CA PRO A 217 21.99 -0.16 12.73
C PRO A 217 23.23 -0.47 13.56
N GLY A 218 24.39 -0.49 12.94
CA GLY A 218 25.67 -0.52 13.65
C GLY A 218 25.90 0.77 14.47
N GLU A 219 26.97 0.81 15.24
CA GLU A 219 27.28 1.99 16.07
C GLU A 219 27.73 3.20 15.23
N HIS A 220 28.32 2.94 14.05
CA HIS A 220 28.83 3.98 13.16
C HIS A 220 28.43 3.75 11.71
N PHE A 221 28.06 4.83 11.04
CA PHE A 221 27.74 4.86 9.62
C PHE A 221 28.54 5.92 8.89
N TYR A 222 28.87 5.61 7.65
CA TYR A 222 29.33 6.61 6.69
C TYR A 222 28.22 6.90 5.69
N THR A 223 27.99 8.17 5.42
CA THR A 223 27.08 8.61 4.37
C THR A 223 27.88 9.11 3.18
N MET A 224 27.50 8.67 1.98
CA MET A 224 28.07 9.14 0.73
C MET A 224 26.96 9.63 -0.19
N ALA A 225 27.19 10.73 -0.90
CA ALA A 225 26.30 11.25 -1.91
C ALA A 225 27.03 11.29 -3.26
N ILE A 226 26.47 10.61 -4.26
CA ILE A 226 27.01 10.53 -5.62
C ILE A 226 26.06 11.30 -6.54
N GLY A 227 26.51 12.44 -7.05
CA GLY A 227 25.74 13.23 -8.03
C GLY A 227 26.01 12.76 -9.45
N PHE A 228 24.96 12.54 -10.23
CA PHE A 228 25.06 12.24 -11.65
C PHE A 228 24.91 13.56 -12.44
N ARG A 229 25.95 13.93 -13.18
CA ARG A 229 25.92 15.05 -14.13
C ARG A 229 25.26 14.56 -15.42
N ASP A 230 24.55 15.36 -16.14
CA ASP A 230 23.94 15.04 -17.44
C ASP A 230 22.72 14.10 -17.42
N ALA A 231 21.78 14.37 -16.51
CA ALA A 231 20.57 13.61 -16.37
C ALA A 231 19.39 14.05 -17.27
N TYR A 232 19.64 14.55 -18.47
CA TYR A 232 18.58 15.06 -19.35
C TYR A 232 17.86 14.01 -20.23
N GLN A 233 18.22 12.71 -20.12
CA GLN A 233 17.52 11.63 -20.82
C GLN A 233 17.12 10.56 -19.79
N SER A 234 15.84 10.54 -19.42
CA SER A 234 15.28 9.77 -18.32
C SER A 234 15.60 8.26 -18.31
N ASP A 235 15.54 7.59 -19.47
CA ASP A 235 15.75 6.14 -19.55
C ASP A 235 17.21 5.68 -19.32
N ASN A 236 18.18 6.50 -19.73
CA ASN A 236 19.60 6.18 -19.54
C ASN A 236 20.06 6.41 -18.11
N GLN A 237 19.43 7.34 -17.39
CA GLN A 237 19.78 7.64 -16.00
C GLN A 237 19.38 6.51 -15.05
N GLU A 238 18.16 5.97 -15.17
CA GLU A 238 17.71 4.84 -14.33
C GLU A 238 18.59 3.60 -14.52
N ARG A 239 18.96 3.31 -15.78
CA ARG A 239 19.88 2.20 -16.09
C ARG A 239 21.26 2.41 -15.48
N SER A 240 21.78 3.63 -15.55
CA SER A 240 23.07 3.97 -14.94
C SER A 240 23.03 3.85 -13.41
N ILE A 241 21.99 4.38 -12.76
CA ILE A 241 21.81 4.28 -11.30
C ILE A 241 21.68 2.81 -10.87
N THR A 242 20.89 2.02 -11.59
CA THR A 242 20.72 0.58 -11.32
C THR A 242 22.04 -0.18 -11.49
N ALA A 243 22.79 0.11 -12.55
CA ALA A 243 24.12 -0.50 -12.75
C ALA A 243 25.09 -0.14 -11.62
N TYR A 244 25.09 1.12 -11.17
CA TYR A 244 25.88 1.56 -10.02
C TYR A 244 25.46 0.87 -8.73
N LYS A 245 24.16 0.78 -8.44
CA LYS A 245 23.63 0.05 -7.27
C LYS A 245 24.08 -1.40 -7.28
N ASN A 246 23.98 -2.09 -8.42
CA ASN A 246 24.40 -3.48 -8.56
C ASN A 246 25.91 -3.64 -8.32
N HIS A 247 26.71 -2.74 -8.86
CA HIS A 247 28.16 -2.76 -8.69
C HIS A 247 28.55 -2.51 -7.23
N LEU A 248 27.94 -1.53 -6.58
CA LEU A 248 28.14 -1.26 -5.15
C LEU A 248 27.72 -2.43 -4.28
N GLY A 249 26.62 -3.14 -4.61
CA GLY A 249 26.18 -4.33 -3.90
C GLY A 249 27.15 -5.51 -3.97
N MET A 250 28.03 -5.55 -5.01
CA MET A 250 29.10 -6.55 -5.10
C MET A 250 30.29 -6.20 -4.18
N ILE A 251 30.53 -4.91 -3.95
CA ILE A 251 31.67 -4.43 -3.14
C ILE A 251 31.27 -4.32 -1.67
N TYR A 252 30.06 -3.83 -1.41
CA TYR A 252 29.54 -3.57 -0.07
C TYR A 252 28.19 -4.28 0.12
N PRO A 253 28.15 -5.55 0.52
CA PRO A 253 26.90 -6.35 0.58
C PRO A 253 25.83 -5.78 1.53
N THR A 254 26.24 -5.03 2.56
CA THR A 254 25.34 -4.49 3.59
C THR A 254 24.89 -3.06 3.32
N TYR A 255 25.40 -2.43 2.26
CA TYR A 255 25.05 -1.05 1.93
C TYR A 255 23.56 -0.82 1.78
N LYS A 256 23.13 0.39 2.12
CA LYS A 256 21.76 0.88 1.87
C LYS A 256 21.85 2.07 0.94
N ALA A 257 21.00 2.15 -0.05
CA ALA A 257 21.02 3.23 -1.03
C ALA A 257 19.64 3.71 -1.40
N VAL A 258 19.50 5.03 -1.59
CA VAL A 258 18.30 5.65 -2.14
C VAL A 258 18.69 6.73 -3.14
N CYS A 259 17.96 6.83 -4.24
CA CYS A 259 18.13 7.89 -5.21
C CYS A 259 17.09 9.00 -4.97
N ILE A 260 17.56 10.24 -4.82
CA ILE A 260 16.70 11.42 -4.66
C ILE A 260 17.09 12.42 -5.77
N GLY A 261 16.20 12.57 -6.75
CA GLY A 261 16.52 13.32 -7.96
C GLY A 261 17.69 12.67 -8.71
N ASN A 262 18.76 13.41 -8.94
CA ASN A 262 19.97 12.93 -9.60
C ASN A 262 21.13 12.60 -8.63
N ILE A 263 20.82 12.41 -7.34
CA ILE A 263 21.82 12.09 -6.32
C ILE A 263 21.49 10.71 -5.73
N LEU A 264 22.46 9.82 -5.77
CA LEU A 264 22.43 8.53 -5.07
C LEU A 264 23.05 8.70 -3.69
N TYR A 265 22.24 8.55 -2.67
CA TYR A 265 22.69 8.53 -1.27
C TYR A 265 22.94 7.11 -0.85
N LEU A 266 24.08 6.90 -0.19
CA LEU A 266 24.52 5.62 0.32
C LEU A 266 24.70 5.72 1.82
N LEU A 267 24.35 4.65 2.51
CA LEU A 267 24.67 4.43 3.91
C LEU A 267 25.50 3.16 4.00
N LEU A 268 26.72 3.29 4.50
CA LEU A 268 27.70 2.23 4.66
C LEU A 268 27.92 1.99 6.15
N GLU A 269 27.95 0.73 6.56
CA GLU A 269 28.32 0.36 7.93
C GLU A 269 29.84 0.28 8.07
N THR A 270 30.37 0.46 9.29
CA THR A 270 31.82 0.52 9.53
C THR A 270 32.53 -0.78 9.13
N GLU A 271 31.85 -1.92 9.28
CA GLU A 271 32.39 -3.23 8.93
C GLU A 271 32.65 -3.41 7.41
N ASP A 272 32.02 -2.57 6.58
CA ASP A 272 32.21 -2.59 5.11
C ASP A 272 33.49 -1.85 4.65
N LEU A 273 34.18 -1.15 5.55
CA LEU A 273 35.29 -0.24 5.21
C LEU A 273 36.68 -0.74 5.68
N GLU A 274 36.71 -1.88 6.33
CA GLU A 274 37.95 -2.61 6.65
C GLU A 274 38.32 -3.59 5.51
#